data_6fa3d8f68a8304928b365cde251b2b95
#
_entry.id   6fa3d8f68a8304928b365cde251b2b95
#
_cell.length_a   1.000
_cell.length_b   1.000
_cell.length_c   1.000
_cell.angle_alpha   90.00
_cell.angle_beta   90.00
_cell.angle_gamma   90.00
#
_symmetry.space_group_name_H-M   'P 1'
#
loop_
_entity.id
_entity.type
_entity.pdbx_description
1 polymer ?
#
loop_
_entity_poly.entity_id
_entity_poly.type
_entity_poly.pdbx_seq_one_letter_code
_entity_poly.pdbx_strand_id
1 'polypeptide(L)'
;MLIYLVKRLAAAALVVVVVSFLIFLCLYLAPGSPAEAILGPTSATPATIAQITKEYGLNDPFMVQYWHFLRGIFTLNLGSSYQTGQTVAAGIGAGLIVTLPLALGGFLLALALGVVGGLVAASCRGRAADRVTGAIAIAAASTPAFATGVLLLLIFGIELKVFPVTGAGSGFVGRTEHLVLPVLTLGLLGAATIFRRTRTAVSAALERDDVAFARARGLSSATIMTRYVLRHAAVLILTSASVILIYMIASTVVVESVFGMSGIGSYLITAINNKDMPSVQGVAVVITLLVVVINLGTDLLYVRIDPRIQHRAVGQ
;
A
#
# COMPACT_ATOMS: atom_id res chain seq x y z
N MET A 1 21.97 -17.82 4.71
CA MET A 1 21.21 -16.99 3.80
C MET A 1 20.16 -17.79 3.01
N LEU A 2 20.52 -18.89 2.34
CA LEU A 2 19.57 -19.70 1.56
C LEU A 2 18.38 -20.22 2.42
N ILE A 3 18.67 -20.81 3.60
CA ILE A 3 17.63 -21.32 4.52
C ILE A 3 16.68 -20.21 4.98
N TYR A 4 17.20 -19.02 5.26
CA TYR A 4 16.39 -17.86 5.62
C TYR A 4 15.45 -17.47 4.47
N LEU A 5 15.97 -17.40 3.23
CA LEU A 5 15.18 -17.08 2.05
C LEU A 5 14.08 -18.12 1.79
N VAL A 6 14.42 -19.41 1.91
CA VAL A 6 13.46 -20.51 1.74
C VAL A 6 12.34 -20.43 2.80
N LYS A 7 12.68 -20.23 4.09
CA LYS A 7 11.68 -20.05 5.16
C LYS A 7 10.76 -18.86 4.87
N ARG A 8 11.31 -17.74 4.37
CA ARG A 8 10.53 -16.53 4.04
C ARG A 8 9.63 -16.75 2.82
N LEU A 9 10.12 -17.42 1.79
CA LEU A 9 9.30 -17.76 0.62
C LEU A 9 8.18 -18.73 0.98
N ALA A 10 8.46 -19.73 1.82
CA ALA A 10 7.45 -20.65 2.32
C ALA A 10 6.37 -19.93 3.15
N ALA A 11 6.79 -19.02 4.04
CA ALA A 11 5.85 -18.19 4.80
C ALA A 11 5.02 -17.27 3.88
N ALA A 12 5.64 -16.67 2.88
CA ALA A 12 4.96 -15.85 1.86
C ALA A 12 3.92 -16.66 1.08
N ALA A 13 4.27 -17.86 0.63
CA ALA A 13 3.36 -18.77 -0.06
C ALA A 13 2.18 -19.17 0.85
N LEU A 14 2.45 -19.47 2.12
CA LEU A 14 1.40 -19.76 3.09
C LEU A 14 0.44 -18.57 3.27
N VAL A 15 0.97 -17.35 3.39
CA VAL A 15 0.14 -16.13 3.49
C VAL A 15 -0.75 -15.98 2.26
N VAL A 16 -0.22 -16.17 1.04
CA VAL A 16 -1.01 -16.11 -0.20
C VAL A 16 -2.13 -17.14 -0.18
N VAL A 17 -1.85 -18.39 0.21
CA VAL A 17 -2.84 -19.46 0.28
C VAL A 17 -3.93 -19.14 1.32
N VAL A 18 -3.52 -18.74 2.53
CA VAL A 18 -4.48 -18.42 3.61
C VAL A 18 -5.34 -17.22 3.24
N VAL A 19 -4.74 -16.15 2.72
CA VAL A 19 -5.49 -14.93 2.35
C VAL A 19 -6.40 -15.22 1.16
N SER A 20 -5.95 -15.97 0.14
CA SER A 20 -6.78 -16.36 -1.00
C SER A 20 -7.97 -17.22 -0.57
N PHE A 21 -7.76 -18.13 0.40
CA PHE A 21 -8.85 -18.92 0.97
C PHE A 21 -9.88 -18.04 1.71
N LEU A 22 -9.42 -17.11 2.53
CA LEU A 22 -10.31 -16.18 3.25
C LEU A 22 -11.10 -15.29 2.30
N ILE A 23 -10.45 -14.76 1.26
CA ILE A 23 -11.12 -13.95 0.23
C ILE A 23 -12.19 -14.78 -0.47
N PHE A 24 -11.84 -16.00 -0.90
CA PHE A 24 -12.78 -16.91 -1.56
C PHE A 24 -13.95 -17.25 -0.63
N LEU A 25 -13.68 -17.57 0.63
CA LEU A 25 -14.71 -17.88 1.64
C LEU A 25 -15.64 -16.69 1.88
N CYS A 26 -15.10 -15.48 2.06
CA CYS A 26 -15.91 -14.27 2.25
C CYS A 26 -16.86 -14.01 1.07
N LEU A 27 -16.37 -14.19 -0.15
CA LEU A 27 -17.18 -14.01 -1.36
C LEU A 27 -18.22 -15.13 -1.54
N TYR A 28 -17.86 -16.38 -1.20
CA TYR A 28 -18.78 -17.51 -1.23
C TYR A 28 -19.94 -17.34 -0.24
N LEU A 29 -19.67 -16.74 0.92
CA LEU A 29 -20.68 -16.46 1.95
C LEU A 29 -21.43 -15.14 1.70
N ALA A 30 -21.02 -14.34 0.72
CA ALA A 30 -21.67 -13.06 0.42
C ALA A 30 -23.12 -13.29 -0.08
N PRO A 31 -24.09 -12.49 0.38
CA PRO A 31 -25.48 -12.65 -0.03
C PRO A 31 -25.68 -12.29 -1.50
N GLY A 32 -26.45 -13.13 -2.21
CA GLY A 32 -26.83 -12.96 -3.61
C GLY A 32 -26.25 -14.04 -4.52
N SER A 33 -26.90 -14.25 -5.66
CA SER A 33 -26.48 -15.22 -6.66
C SER A 33 -25.48 -14.58 -7.64
N PRO A 34 -24.25 -15.14 -7.82
CA PRO A 34 -23.34 -14.68 -8.86
C PRO A 34 -23.97 -14.75 -10.26
N ALA A 35 -24.81 -15.76 -10.54
CA ALA A 35 -25.49 -15.91 -11.81
C ALA A 35 -26.50 -14.76 -12.07
N GLU A 36 -27.23 -14.32 -11.03
CA GLU A 36 -28.12 -13.15 -11.13
C GLU A 36 -27.34 -11.86 -11.34
N ALA A 37 -26.17 -11.74 -10.71
CA ALA A 37 -25.31 -10.56 -10.90
C ALA A 37 -24.76 -10.46 -12.33
N ILE A 38 -24.45 -11.60 -12.96
CA ILE A 38 -24.00 -11.68 -14.37
C ILE A 38 -25.13 -11.28 -15.33
N LEU A 39 -26.34 -11.80 -15.11
CA LEU A 39 -27.47 -11.60 -16.01
C LEU A 39 -28.13 -10.23 -15.86
N GLY A 40 -27.99 -9.61 -14.70
CA GLY A 40 -28.77 -8.43 -14.34
C GLY A 40 -30.26 -8.73 -14.08
N PRO A 41 -30.99 -7.77 -13.48
CA PRO A 41 -32.34 -8.02 -12.98
C PRO A 41 -33.38 -8.31 -14.09
N THR A 42 -33.13 -7.86 -15.32
CA THR A 42 -34.05 -8.00 -16.46
C THR A 42 -33.88 -9.30 -17.25
N SER A 43 -32.72 -9.93 -17.19
CA SER A 43 -32.37 -11.12 -17.99
C SER A 43 -32.29 -12.40 -17.17
N ALA A 44 -32.50 -12.34 -15.86
CA ALA A 44 -32.39 -13.44 -14.93
C ALA A 44 -33.66 -14.36 -14.96
N THR A 45 -33.80 -15.15 -16.03
CA THR A 45 -34.79 -16.20 -16.07
C THR A 45 -34.26 -17.50 -15.45
N PRO A 46 -35.10 -18.42 -14.94
CA PRO A 46 -34.63 -19.69 -14.39
C PRO A 46 -33.73 -20.49 -15.36
N ALA A 47 -34.02 -20.41 -16.65
CA ALA A 47 -33.25 -21.11 -17.69
C ALA A 47 -31.86 -20.48 -17.89
N THR A 48 -31.77 -19.13 -17.96
CA THR A 48 -30.51 -18.42 -18.11
C THR A 48 -29.65 -18.53 -16.86
N ILE A 49 -30.23 -18.50 -15.66
CA ILE A 49 -29.53 -18.75 -14.39
C ILE A 49 -28.91 -20.15 -14.38
N ALA A 50 -29.68 -21.18 -14.78
CA ALA A 50 -29.18 -22.55 -14.82
C ALA A 50 -28.02 -22.72 -15.82
N GLN A 51 -28.10 -22.06 -16.97
CA GLN A 51 -27.07 -22.09 -17.98
C GLN A 51 -25.78 -21.45 -17.46
N ILE A 52 -25.82 -20.23 -16.91
CA ILE A 52 -24.68 -19.52 -16.34
C ILE A 52 -24.07 -20.28 -15.16
N THR A 53 -24.92 -20.81 -14.28
CA THR A 53 -24.49 -21.62 -13.14
C THR A 53 -23.67 -22.84 -13.58
N LYS A 54 -24.10 -23.50 -14.67
CA LYS A 54 -23.36 -24.63 -15.25
C LYS A 54 -22.10 -24.20 -15.97
N GLU A 55 -22.13 -23.13 -16.74
CA GLU A 55 -21.00 -22.61 -17.52
C GLU A 55 -19.83 -22.19 -16.62
N TYR A 56 -20.13 -21.53 -15.49
CA TYR A 56 -19.13 -21.05 -14.53
C TYR A 56 -18.87 -22.03 -13.38
N GLY A 57 -19.47 -23.23 -13.37
CA GLY A 57 -19.28 -24.23 -12.32
C GLY A 57 -19.70 -23.76 -10.92
N LEU A 58 -20.71 -22.87 -10.83
CA LEU A 58 -21.13 -22.27 -9.55
C LEU A 58 -21.83 -23.29 -8.63
N ASN A 59 -22.23 -24.44 -9.16
CA ASN A 59 -22.80 -25.57 -8.38
C ASN A 59 -21.75 -26.58 -7.92
N ASP A 60 -20.50 -26.41 -8.32
CA ASP A 60 -19.44 -27.31 -7.88
C ASP A 60 -19.23 -27.22 -6.35
N PRO A 61 -18.80 -28.29 -5.68
CA PRO A 61 -18.45 -28.24 -4.27
C PRO A 61 -17.44 -27.13 -3.98
N PHE A 62 -17.58 -26.44 -2.85
CA PHE A 62 -16.73 -25.32 -2.42
C PHE A 62 -15.22 -25.55 -2.65
N MET A 63 -14.71 -26.74 -2.28
CA MET A 63 -13.29 -27.07 -2.44
C MET A 63 -12.86 -27.19 -3.90
N VAL A 64 -13.76 -27.60 -4.80
CA VAL A 64 -13.48 -27.69 -6.24
C VAL A 64 -13.39 -26.30 -6.85
N GLN A 65 -14.32 -25.42 -6.50
CA GLN A 65 -14.29 -24.02 -6.94
C GLN A 65 -13.04 -23.31 -6.40
N TYR A 66 -12.69 -23.50 -5.12
CA TYR A 66 -11.47 -22.93 -4.55
C TYR A 66 -10.21 -23.46 -5.22
N TRP A 67 -10.16 -24.78 -5.53
CA TRP A 67 -9.02 -25.35 -6.25
C TRP A 67 -8.85 -24.75 -7.65
N HIS A 68 -9.93 -24.53 -8.38
CA HIS A 68 -9.91 -23.87 -9.69
C HIS A 68 -9.36 -22.43 -9.56
N PHE A 69 -9.83 -21.69 -8.56
CA PHE A 69 -9.32 -20.35 -8.27
C PHE A 69 -7.83 -20.35 -7.92
N LEU A 70 -7.43 -21.23 -7.01
CA LEU A 70 -6.01 -21.36 -6.60
C LEU A 70 -5.11 -21.72 -7.78
N ARG A 71 -5.53 -22.67 -8.62
CA ARG A 71 -4.82 -23.02 -9.84
C ARG A 71 -4.72 -21.82 -10.79
N GLY A 72 -5.77 -21.03 -10.91
CA GLY A 72 -5.79 -19.79 -11.69
C GLY A 72 -4.73 -18.79 -11.25
N ILE A 73 -4.51 -18.63 -9.94
CA ILE A 73 -3.44 -17.76 -9.39
C ILE A 73 -2.07 -18.22 -9.89
N PHE A 74 -1.76 -19.53 -9.80
CA PHE A 74 -0.45 -20.06 -10.21
C PHE A 74 -0.24 -20.05 -11.72
N THR A 75 -1.30 -20.12 -12.52
CA THR A 75 -1.23 -20.06 -13.98
C THR A 75 -1.39 -18.64 -14.53
N LEU A 76 -1.50 -17.62 -13.65
CA LEU A 76 -1.79 -16.22 -13.99
C LEU A 76 -3.08 -16.04 -14.81
N ASN A 77 -3.99 -16.99 -14.71
CA ASN A 77 -5.31 -16.94 -15.32
C ASN A 77 -6.35 -16.59 -14.22
N LEU A 78 -6.56 -15.30 -14.02
CA LEU A 78 -7.49 -14.78 -13.02
C LEU A 78 -8.96 -14.77 -13.52
N GLY A 79 -9.22 -15.37 -14.67
CA GLY A 79 -10.55 -15.39 -15.29
C GLY A 79 -10.91 -14.11 -16.02
N SER A 80 -12.19 -13.98 -16.34
CA SER A 80 -12.78 -12.82 -17.01
C SER A 80 -13.81 -12.14 -16.12
N SER A 81 -13.88 -10.83 -16.20
CA SER A 81 -14.89 -10.02 -15.52
C SER A 81 -16.29 -10.40 -15.99
N TYR A 82 -17.20 -10.63 -15.07
CA TYR A 82 -18.59 -10.92 -15.39
C TYR A 82 -19.31 -9.73 -16.01
N GLN A 83 -18.85 -8.51 -15.74
CA GLN A 83 -19.48 -7.27 -16.20
C GLN A 83 -18.98 -6.84 -17.58
N THR A 84 -17.67 -6.94 -17.82
CA THR A 84 -17.06 -6.41 -19.04
C THR A 84 -16.67 -7.48 -20.05
N GLY A 85 -16.62 -8.76 -19.64
CA GLY A 85 -16.10 -9.86 -20.44
C GLY A 85 -14.60 -9.81 -20.69
N GLN A 86 -13.91 -8.76 -20.25
CA GLN A 86 -12.46 -8.63 -20.38
C GLN A 86 -11.74 -9.50 -19.35
N THR A 87 -10.49 -9.88 -19.65
CA THR A 87 -9.67 -10.60 -18.68
C THR A 87 -9.40 -9.73 -17.45
N VAL A 88 -9.55 -10.30 -16.26
CA VAL A 88 -9.27 -9.61 -14.99
C VAL A 88 -7.83 -9.08 -14.95
N ALA A 89 -6.88 -9.83 -15.54
CA ALA A 89 -5.49 -9.41 -15.65
C ALA A 89 -5.32 -8.11 -16.42
N ALA A 90 -6.09 -7.88 -17.50
CA ALA A 90 -6.05 -6.62 -18.26
C ALA A 90 -6.57 -5.45 -17.44
N GLY A 91 -7.71 -5.63 -16.72
CA GLY A 91 -8.26 -4.61 -15.83
C GLY A 91 -7.28 -4.22 -14.71
N ILE A 92 -6.66 -5.21 -14.07
CA ILE A 92 -5.64 -5.01 -13.03
C ILE A 92 -4.41 -4.30 -13.63
N GLY A 93 -3.93 -4.73 -14.80
CA GLY A 93 -2.79 -4.08 -15.46
C GLY A 93 -3.03 -2.61 -15.74
N ALA A 94 -4.21 -2.26 -16.25
CA ALA A 94 -4.61 -0.88 -16.46
C ALA A 94 -4.65 -0.07 -15.16
N GLY A 95 -5.21 -0.64 -14.09
CA GLY A 95 -5.26 0.00 -12.77
C GLY A 95 -3.88 0.17 -12.13
N LEU A 96 -2.96 -0.80 -12.28
CA LEU A 96 -1.59 -0.72 -11.73
C LEU A 96 -0.80 0.46 -12.30
N ILE A 97 -1.01 0.82 -13.57
CA ILE A 97 -0.36 1.98 -14.21
C ILE A 97 -0.68 3.29 -13.48
N VAL A 98 -1.84 3.37 -12.83
CA VAL A 98 -2.27 4.54 -12.04
C VAL A 98 -1.88 4.39 -10.57
N THR A 99 -2.19 3.25 -9.96
CA THR A 99 -2.01 3.02 -8.52
C THR A 99 -0.54 2.98 -8.09
N LEU A 100 0.35 2.33 -8.88
CA LEU A 100 1.75 2.22 -8.49
C LEU A 100 2.49 3.56 -8.45
N PRO A 101 2.42 4.44 -9.48
CA PRO A 101 3.01 5.77 -9.39
C PRO A 101 2.43 6.61 -8.25
N LEU A 102 1.12 6.52 -8.01
CA LEU A 102 0.45 7.20 -6.91
C LEU A 102 0.98 6.73 -5.55
N ALA A 103 1.00 5.43 -5.30
CA ALA A 103 1.47 4.86 -4.03
C ALA A 103 2.97 5.13 -3.80
N LEU A 104 3.81 4.95 -4.83
CA LEU A 104 5.24 5.20 -4.75
C LEU A 104 5.56 6.68 -4.58
N GLY A 105 4.89 7.57 -5.33
CA GLY A 105 5.05 9.02 -5.19
C GLY A 105 4.66 9.49 -3.80
N GLY A 106 3.51 9.06 -3.29
CA GLY A 106 3.06 9.36 -1.93
C GLY A 106 4.03 8.82 -0.87
N PHE A 107 4.53 7.60 -1.05
CA PHE A 107 5.50 7.00 -0.15
C PHE A 107 6.84 7.77 -0.13
N LEU A 108 7.40 8.11 -1.28
CA LEU A 108 8.65 8.86 -1.37
C LEU A 108 8.52 10.24 -0.73
N LEU A 109 7.39 10.91 -0.97
CA LEU A 109 7.09 12.20 -0.34
C LEU A 109 6.96 12.06 1.18
N ALA A 110 6.23 11.05 1.67
CA ALA A 110 6.09 10.77 3.09
C ALA A 110 7.44 10.46 3.74
N LEU A 111 8.28 9.68 3.07
CA LEU A 111 9.61 9.35 3.54
C LEU A 111 10.49 10.61 3.63
N ALA A 112 10.50 11.43 2.59
CA ALA A 112 11.28 12.67 2.55
C ALA A 112 10.84 13.63 3.67
N LEU A 113 9.55 13.97 3.74
CA LEU A 113 9.03 14.91 4.74
C LEU A 113 9.14 14.34 6.16
N GLY A 114 8.81 13.06 6.35
CA GLY A 114 8.82 12.42 7.65
C GLY A 114 10.24 12.25 8.22
N VAL A 115 11.20 11.81 7.40
CA VAL A 115 12.58 11.64 7.84
C VAL A 115 13.24 12.97 8.08
N VAL A 116 13.17 13.91 7.13
CA VAL A 116 13.79 15.23 7.27
C VAL A 116 13.17 15.99 8.44
N GLY A 117 11.84 16.05 8.53
CA GLY A 117 11.15 16.70 9.63
C GLY A 117 11.48 16.05 10.99
N GLY A 118 11.51 14.72 11.07
CA GLY A 118 11.87 13.99 12.29
C GLY A 118 13.31 14.21 12.74
N LEU A 119 14.26 14.29 11.79
CA LEU A 119 15.65 14.64 12.06
C LEU A 119 15.79 16.06 12.62
N VAL A 120 15.13 17.03 11.98
CA VAL A 120 15.13 18.44 12.44
C VAL A 120 14.53 18.54 13.84
N ALA A 121 13.37 17.92 14.08
CA ALA A 121 12.72 17.93 15.38
C ALA A 121 13.60 17.32 16.49
N ALA A 122 14.22 16.16 16.23
CA ALA A 122 15.10 15.49 17.18
C ALA A 122 16.36 16.31 17.47
N SER A 123 16.96 16.93 16.44
CA SER A 123 18.16 17.76 16.59
C SER A 123 17.89 19.07 17.33
N CYS A 124 16.66 19.58 17.24
CA CYS A 124 16.21 20.83 17.88
C CYS A 124 15.28 20.59 19.08
N ARG A 125 15.40 19.45 19.76
CA ARG A 125 14.51 19.02 20.86
C ARG A 125 14.27 20.14 21.88
N GLY A 126 13.01 20.42 22.17
CA GLY A 126 12.57 21.47 23.11
C GLY A 126 12.59 22.89 22.55
N ARG A 127 13.09 23.12 21.34
CA ARG A 127 13.09 24.44 20.67
C ARG A 127 11.82 24.65 19.84
N ALA A 128 11.63 25.86 19.31
CA ALA A 128 10.49 26.23 18.50
C ALA A 128 10.31 25.31 17.27
N ALA A 129 11.40 24.95 16.60
CA ALA A 129 11.37 24.03 15.44
C ALA A 129 10.77 22.66 15.78
N ASP A 130 11.11 22.08 16.93
CA ASP A 130 10.54 20.81 17.40
C ASP A 130 9.02 20.95 17.69
N ARG A 131 8.61 22.05 18.29
CA ARG A 131 7.19 22.30 18.60
C ARG A 131 6.36 22.52 17.33
N VAL A 132 6.87 23.34 16.40
CA VAL A 132 6.17 23.66 15.15
C VAL A 132 6.04 22.42 14.25
N THR A 133 7.14 21.71 14.01
CA THR A 133 7.09 20.48 13.19
C THR A 133 6.24 19.41 13.83
N GLY A 134 6.27 19.30 15.17
CA GLY A 134 5.41 18.39 15.93
C GLY A 134 3.92 18.75 15.79
N ALA A 135 3.57 20.03 15.90
CA ALA A 135 2.20 20.49 15.73
C ALA A 135 1.66 20.24 14.32
N ILE A 136 2.48 20.51 13.29
CA ILE A 136 2.13 20.21 11.88
C ILE A 136 1.91 18.70 11.70
N ALA A 137 2.79 17.86 12.23
CA ALA A 137 2.66 16.41 12.15
C ALA A 137 1.40 15.89 12.86
N ILE A 138 1.03 16.47 14.00
CA ILE A 138 -0.20 16.12 14.71
C ILE A 138 -1.41 16.53 13.88
N ALA A 139 -1.46 17.75 13.36
CA ALA A 139 -2.55 18.23 12.52
C ALA A 139 -2.74 17.35 11.28
N ALA A 140 -1.65 17.01 10.57
CA ALA A 140 -1.69 16.11 9.44
C ALA A 140 -2.18 14.70 9.80
N ALA A 141 -1.78 14.16 10.95
CA ALA A 141 -2.23 12.83 11.41
C ALA A 141 -3.69 12.79 11.84
N SER A 142 -4.25 13.94 12.27
CA SER A 142 -5.63 14.03 12.76
C SER A 142 -6.64 14.20 11.64
N THR A 143 -6.20 14.53 10.43
CA THR A 143 -7.08 14.78 9.30
C THR A 143 -7.23 13.48 8.47
N PRO A 144 -8.45 12.99 8.21
CA PRO A 144 -8.69 11.84 7.35
C PRO A 144 -8.18 12.09 5.93
N ALA A 145 -7.69 11.03 5.26
CA ALA A 145 -7.12 11.13 3.90
C ALA A 145 -8.08 11.77 2.90
N PHE A 146 -9.37 11.37 2.93
CA PHE A 146 -10.36 11.93 2.02
C PHE A 146 -10.57 13.43 2.24
N ALA A 147 -10.58 13.88 3.50
CA ALA A 147 -10.75 15.30 3.82
C ALA A 147 -9.55 16.13 3.35
N THR A 148 -8.32 15.62 3.56
CA THR A 148 -7.10 16.25 3.01
C THR A 148 -7.16 16.33 1.50
N GLY A 149 -7.58 15.24 0.82
CA GLY A 149 -7.72 15.20 -0.64
C GLY A 149 -8.73 16.22 -1.15
N VAL A 150 -9.92 16.27 -0.53
CA VAL A 150 -10.98 17.24 -0.90
C VAL A 150 -10.51 18.67 -0.67
N LEU A 151 -9.85 18.99 0.44
CA LEU A 151 -9.33 20.32 0.72
C LEU A 151 -8.26 20.76 -0.30
N LEU A 152 -7.32 19.87 -0.63
CA LEU A 152 -6.30 20.14 -1.65
C LEU A 152 -6.93 20.35 -3.03
N LEU A 153 -7.93 19.55 -3.39
CA LEU A 153 -8.66 19.66 -4.63
C LEU A 153 -9.44 20.99 -4.69
N LEU A 154 -10.11 21.37 -3.62
CA LEU A 154 -10.85 22.63 -3.53
C LEU A 154 -9.91 23.83 -3.68
N ILE A 155 -8.82 23.87 -2.91
CA ILE A 155 -7.90 25.01 -2.90
C ILE A 155 -7.12 25.10 -4.22
N PHE A 156 -6.45 24.03 -4.62
CA PHE A 156 -5.51 24.07 -5.74
C PHE A 156 -6.14 23.70 -7.08
N GLY A 157 -7.23 22.93 -7.09
CA GLY A 157 -7.93 22.55 -8.31
C GLY A 157 -9.03 23.52 -8.69
N ILE A 158 -9.87 23.93 -7.75
CA ILE A 158 -11.07 24.74 -8.05
C ILE A 158 -10.80 26.23 -7.87
N GLU A 159 -10.28 26.67 -6.72
CA GLU A 159 -10.09 28.09 -6.41
C GLU A 159 -8.88 28.67 -7.15
N LEU A 160 -7.72 28.07 -6.99
CA LEU A 160 -6.47 28.54 -7.60
C LEU A 160 -6.28 28.06 -9.05
N LYS A 161 -6.97 26.99 -9.46
CA LYS A 161 -6.92 26.40 -10.82
C LYS A 161 -5.49 26.08 -11.30
N VAL A 162 -4.62 25.65 -10.36
CA VAL A 162 -3.20 25.33 -10.64
C VAL A 162 -3.04 23.88 -11.11
N PHE A 163 -3.87 22.97 -10.58
CA PHE A 163 -3.79 21.54 -10.88
C PHE A 163 -5.13 20.99 -11.37
N PRO A 164 -5.10 19.91 -12.19
CA PRO A 164 -6.33 19.25 -12.64
C PRO A 164 -7.15 18.69 -11.47
N VAL A 165 -8.48 18.70 -11.64
CA VAL A 165 -9.42 18.30 -10.59
C VAL A 165 -9.66 16.79 -10.57
N THR A 166 -9.76 16.14 -11.76
CA THR A 166 -10.14 14.72 -11.87
C THR A 166 -9.40 13.99 -12.97
N GLY A 167 -9.31 12.66 -12.84
CA GLY A 167 -8.76 11.78 -13.86
C GLY A 167 -7.28 11.49 -13.68
N ALA A 168 -6.74 10.63 -14.55
CA ALA A 168 -5.34 10.19 -14.50
C ALA A 168 -4.43 10.89 -15.52
N GLY A 169 -4.99 11.80 -16.33
CA GLY A 169 -4.27 12.50 -17.39
C GLY A 169 -3.78 11.59 -18.52
N SER A 170 -3.27 12.19 -19.60
CA SER A 170 -2.70 11.49 -20.74
C SER A 170 -1.30 11.99 -21.06
N GLY A 171 -0.44 11.11 -21.57
CA GLY A 171 0.96 11.43 -21.79
C GLY A 171 1.76 11.60 -20.49
N PHE A 172 3.04 11.90 -20.57
CA PHE A 172 3.91 12.02 -19.40
C PHE A 172 3.60 13.26 -18.56
N VAL A 173 3.47 14.43 -19.20
CA VAL A 173 3.22 15.70 -18.51
C VAL A 173 1.82 15.68 -17.86
N GLY A 174 0.77 15.34 -18.63
CA GLY A 174 -0.58 15.31 -18.09
C GLY A 174 -0.73 14.33 -16.91
N ARG A 175 -0.11 13.15 -16.98
CA ARG A 175 -0.12 12.19 -15.86
C ARG A 175 0.58 12.74 -14.61
N THR A 176 1.70 13.45 -14.79
CA THR A 176 2.43 14.04 -13.65
C THR A 176 1.59 15.13 -12.99
N GLU A 177 0.95 16.01 -13.75
CA GLU A 177 0.09 17.07 -13.20
C GLU A 177 -1.09 16.50 -12.41
N HIS A 178 -1.77 15.47 -12.96
CA HIS A 178 -2.90 14.81 -12.27
C HIS A 178 -2.48 14.02 -11.02
N LEU A 179 -1.21 13.62 -10.91
CA LEU A 179 -0.68 12.90 -9.74
C LEU A 179 -0.28 13.83 -8.59
N VAL A 180 -0.04 15.12 -8.81
CA VAL A 180 0.49 16.02 -7.76
C VAL A 180 -0.41 16.05 -6.53
N LEU A 181 -1.68 16.39 -6.67
CA LEU A 181 -2.60 16.50 -5.52
C LEU A 181 -2.87 15.15 -4.85
N PRO A 182 -3.12 14.04 -5.57
CA PRO A 182 -3.21 12.70 -4.98
C PRO A 182 -1.95 12.27 -4.22
N VAL A 183 -0.75 12.51 -4.78
CA VAL A 183 0.53 12.21 -4.15
C VAL A 183 0.74 13.04 -2.88
N LEU A 184 0.39 14.34 -2.90
CA LEU A 184 0.41 15.20 -1.71
C LEU A 184 -0.53 14.67 -0.63
N THR A 185 -1.74 14.24 -1.01
CA THR A 185 -2.72 13.67 -0.06
C THR A 185 -2.16 12.45 0.67
N LEU A 186 -1.65 11.46 -0.08
CA LEU A 186 -1.05 10.25 0.50
C LEU A 186 0.24 10.57 1.26
N GLY A 187 1.08 11.44 0.70
CA GLY A 187 2.36 11.81 1.28
C GLY A 187 2.24 12.48 2.63
N LEU A 188 1.33 13.43 2.79
CA LEU A 188 1.08 14.12 4.06
C LEU A 188 0.56 13.14 5.14
N LEU A 189 -0.34 12.23 4.77
CA LEU A 189 -0.86 11.20 5.67
C LEU A 189 0.26 10.31 6.24
N GLY A 190 1.14 9.80 5.38
CA GLY A 190 2.24 8.93 5.78
C GLY A 190 3.36 9.68 6.50
N ALA A 191 3.65 10.92 6.10
CA ALA A 191 4.73 11.75 6.65
C ALA A 191 4.62 11.93 8.16
N ALA A 192 3.42 12.14 8.68
CA ALA A 192 3.18 12.32 10.12
C ALA A 192 3.60 11.10 10.95
N THR A 193 3.38 9.90 10.44
CA THR A 193 3.77 8.67 11.15
C THR A 193 5.27 8.43 11.06
N ILE A 194 5.87 8.61 9.87
CA ILE A 194 7.33 8.49 9.68
C ILE A 194 8.05 9.55 10.51
N PHE A 195 7.54 10.79 10.54
CA PHE A 195 8.08 11.88 11.38
C PHE A 195 8.19 11.47 12.85
N ARG A 196 7.09 11.00 13.45
CA ARG A 196 7.07 10.61 14.87
C ARG A 196 8.05 9.49 15.17
N ARG A 197 8.10 8.47 14.32
CA ARG A 197 9.02 7.34 14.47
C ARG A 197 10.46 7.75 14.30
N THR A 198 10.77 8.59 13.31
CA THR A 198 12.11 9.12 13.08
C THR A 198 12.56 9.99 14.25
N ARG A 199 11.71 10.93 14.70
CA ARG A 199 12.03 11.77 15.87
C ARG A 199 12.35 10.94 17.11
N THR A 200 11.54 9.93 17.41
CA THR A 200 11.78 9.03 18.56
C THR A 200 13.07 8.24 18.41
N ALA A 201 13.30 7.62 17.26
CA ALA A 201 14.48 6.80 16.99
C ALA A 201 15.79 7.63 17.07
N VAL A 202 15.77 8.82 16.47
CA VAL A 202 16.91 9.72 16.44
C VAL A 202 17.19 10.31 17.84
N SER A 203 16.14 10.70 18.59
CA SER A 203 16.29 11.19 19.96
C SER A 203 16.93 10.13 20.86
N ALA A 204 16.44 8.88 20.80
CA ALA A 204 17.02 7.77 21.55
C ALA A 204 18.46 7.46 21.13
N ALA A 205 18.78 7.55 19.85
CA ALA A 205 20.13 7.34 19.35
C ALA A 205 21.10 8.43 19.81
N LEU A 206 20.65 9.69 19.94
CA LEU A 206 21.46 10.81 20.42
C LEU A 206 21.86 10.72 21.90
N GLU A 207 21.11 9.96 22.69
CA GLU A 207 21.33 9.74 24.13
C GLU A 207 22.25 8.51 24.42
N ARG A 208 22.74 7.82 23.39
CA ARG A 208 23.59 6.63 23.53
C ARG A 208 25.02 6.97 23.94
N ASP A 209 25.66 6.07 24.69
CA ASP A 209 27.04 6.22 25.18
C ASP A 209 28.06 6.30 24.05
N ASP A 210 27.88 5.55 22.94
CA ASP A 210 28.76 5.61 21.79
C ASP A 210 28.70 6.97 21.07
N VAL A 211 27.56 7.64 21.08
CA VAL A 211 27.41 9.02 20.59
C VAL A 211 28.04 10.03 21.54
N ALA A 212 27.86 9.86 22.86
CA ALA A 212 28.50 10.68 23.88
C ALA A 212 30.03 10.59 23.77
N PHE A 213 30.56 9.38 23.62
CA PHE A 213 31.98 9.16 23.41
C PHE A 213 32.53 9.78 22.12
N ALA A 214 31.76 9.68 21.01
CA ALA A 214 32.11 10.32 19.73
C ALA A 214 32.19 11.84 19.85
N ARG A 215 31.30 12.46 20.65
CA ARG A 215 31.35 13.91 20.96
C ARG A 215 32.58 14.26 21.77
N ALA A 216 32.92 13.49 22.81
CA ALA A 216 34.09 13.69 23.63
C ALA A 216 35.40 13.63 22.83
N ARG A 217 35.43 12.83 21.73
CA ARG A 217 36.54 12.73 20.78
C ARG A 217 36.61 13.90 19.79
N GLY A 218 35.70 14.88 19.85
CA GLY A 218 35.68 16.04 18.99
C GLY A 218 35.18 15.78 17.57
N LEU A 219 34.44 14.70 17.31
CA LEU A 219 33.84 14.44 16.00
C LEU A 219 32.80 15.49 15.67
N SER A 220 32.71 15.88 14.39
CA SER A 220 31.72 16.85 13.94
C SER A 220 30.29 16.34 14.07
N SER A 221 29.33 17.23 14.31
CA SER A 221 27.90 16.88 14.43
C SER A 221 27.39 16.16 13.19
N ALA A 222 27.86 16.50 11.98
CA ALA A 222 27.51 15.81 10.75
C ALA A 222 28.01 14.36 10.74
N THR A 223 29.24 14.10 11.17
CA THR A 223 29.82 12.75 11.28
C THR A 223 29.05 11.92 12.33
N ILE A 224 28.74 12.52 13.47
CA ILE A 224 27.94 11.85 14.52
C ILE A 224 26.56 11.49 13.98
N MET A 225 25.87 12.41 13.33
CA MET A 225 24.54 12.17 12.78
C MET A 225 24.56 11.04 11.74
N THR A 226 25.47 11.09 10.78
CA THR A 226 25.48 10.14 9.66
C THR A 226 26.02 8.76 10.02
N ARG A 227 27.11 8.68 10.79
CA ARG A 227 27.80 7.41 11.07
C ARG A 227 27.27 6.67 12.32
N TYR A 228 26.75 7.41 13.31
CA TYR A 228 26.30 6.84 14.58
C TYR A 228 24.77 6.88 14.66
N VAL A 229 24.19 8.07 14.69
CA VAL A 229 22.76 8.26 14.97
C VAL A 229 21.86 7.62 13.91
N LEU A 230 22.06 7.95 12.63
CA LEU A 230 21.25 7.41 11.54
C LEU A 230 21.39 5.88 11.42
N ARG A 231 22.56 5.33 11.68
CA ARG A 231 22.77 3.90 11.65
C ARG A 231 21.94 3.17 12.70
N HIS A 232 21.84 3.72 13.92
CA HIS A 232 20.99 3.15 14.97
C HIS A 232 19.50 3.36 14.71
N ALA A 233 19.13 4.52 14.16
CA ALA A 233 17.74 4.85 13.84
C ALA A 233 17.20 4.12 12.59
N ALA A 234 18.09 3.72 11.67
CA ALA A 234 17.73 3.19 10.35
C ALA A 234 16.77 1.99 10.40
N VAL A 235 16.98 1.05 11.32
CA VAL A 235 16.12 -0.14 11.46
C VAL A 235 14.68 0.27 11.79
N LEU A 236 14.51 1.18 12.76
CA LEU A 236 13.16 1.63 13.16
C LEU A 236 12.50 2.50 12.08
N ILE A 237 13.27 3.32 11.37
CA ILE A 237 12.80 4.12 10.24
C ILE A 237 12.36 3.19 9.10
N LEU A 238 13.16 2.20 8.74
CA LEU A 238 12.86 1.24 7.68
C LEU A 238 11.60 0.42 8.00
N THR A 239 11.48 -0.09 9.25
CA THR A 239 10.27 -0.78 9.71
C THR A 239 9.03 0.08 9.51
N SER A 240 9.12 1.34 9.94
CA SER A 240 7.99 2.27 9.82
C SER A 240 7.67 2.59 8.37
N ALA A 241 8.69 2.77 7.54
CA ALA A 241 8.53 3.03 6.11
C ALA A 241 7.81 1.87 5.40
N SER A 242 8.17 0.63 5.71
CA SER A 242 7.53 -0.56 5.11
C SER A 242 6.05 -0.67 5.49
N VAL A 243 5.72 -0.48 6.76
CA VAL A 243 4.32 -0.48 7.23
C VAL A 243 3.53 0.64 6.55
N ILE A 244 4.11 1.82 6.39
CA ILE A 244 3.45 2.96 5.72
C ILE A 244 3.26 2.67 4.23
N LEU A 245 4.22 2.05 3.55
CA LEU A 245 4.07 1.68 2.13
C LEU A 245 2.89 0.72 1.92
N ILE A 246 2.76 -0.30 2.77
CA ILE A 246 1.63 -1.24 2.74
C ILE A 246 0.31 -0.48 2.99
N TYR A 247 0.29 0.37 4.02
CA TYR A 247 -0.89 1.18 4.35
C TYR A 247 -1.29 2.12 3.20
N MET A 248 -0.31 2.69 2.49
CA MET A 248 -0.57 3.58 1.35
C MET A 248 -1.23 2.86 0.19
N ILE A 249 -0.85 1.59 -0.12
CA ILE A 249 -1.54 0.80 -1.15
C ILE A 249 -3.03 0.65 -0.81
N ALA A 250 -3.37 0.37 0.44
CA ALA A 250 -4.76 0.32 0.86
C ALA A 250 -5.45 1.69 0.80
N SER A 251 -4.73 2.77 1.10
CA SER A 251 -5.27 4.14 1.10
C SER A 251 -5.45 4.72 -0.30
N THR A 252 -4.79 4.15 -1.34
CA THR A 252 -5.01 4.60 -2.73
C THR A 252 -6.47 4.46 -3.14
N VAL A 253 -7.19 3.45 -2.66
CA VAL A 253 -8.61 3.24 -2.94
C VAL A 253 -9.44 4.50 -2.67
N VAL A 254 -9.22 5.12 -1.51
CA VAL A 254 -9.93 6.34 -1.11
C VAL A 254 -9.49 7.54 -1.94
N VAL A 255 -8.18 7.69 -2.16
CA VAL A 255 -7.63 8.82 -2.92
C VAL A 255 -8.03 8.72 -4.39
N GLU A 256 -7.97 7.54 -5.01
CA GLU A 256 -8.43 7.32 -6.38
C GLU A 256 -9.90 7.70 -6.54
N SER A 257 -10.75 7.37 -5.56
CA SER A 257 -12.17 7.74 -5.59
C SER A 257 -12.38 9.25 -5.48
N VAL A 258 -11.63 9.95 -4.61
CA VAL A 258 -11.72 11.41 -4.46
C VAL A 258 -11.30 12.15 -5.72
N PHE A 259 -10.24 11.70 -6.39
CA PHE A 259 -9.68 12.33 -7.58
C PHE A 259 -10.22 11.74 -8.90
N GLY A 260 -11.19 10.81 -8.86
CA GLY A 260 -11.78 10.19 -10.06
C GLY A 260 -10.75 9.45 -10.92
N MET A 261 -9.78 8.79 -10.30
CA MET A 261 -8.70 8.06 -10.99
C MET A 261 -9.09 6.59 -11.21
N SER A 262 -8.82 6.07 -12.40
CA SER A 262 -9.11 4.66 -12.76
C SER A 262 -7.96 3.72 -12.34
N GLY A 263 -7.69 3.62 -11.04
CA GLY A 263 -6.68 2.71 -10.48
C GLY A 263 -7.27 1.36 -10.02
N ILE A 264 -6.43 0.53 -9.37
CA ILE A 264 -6.85 -0.77 -8.82
C ILE A 264 -7.92 -0.59 -7.74
N GLY A 265 -7.82 0.46 -6.93
CA GLY A 265 -8.78 0.71 -5.85
C GLY A 265 -10.17 1.02 -6.38
N SER A 266 -10.28 1.90 -7.37
CA SER A 266 -11.54 2.22 -8.04
C SER A 266 -12.10 1.01 -8.79
N TYR A 267 -11.24 0.20 -9.43
CA TYR A 267 -11.62 -1.05 -10.07
C TYR A 267 -12.20 -2.05 -9.06
N LEU A 268 -11.58 -2.18 -7.87
CA LEU A 268 -12.09 -3.02 -6.78
C LEU A 268 -13.48 -2.58 -6.30
N ILE A 269 -13.66 -1.28 -6.04
CA ILE A 269 -14.97 -0.75 -5.61
C ILE A 269 -16.05 -1.04 -6.66
N THR A 270 -15.75 -0.80 -7.93
CA THR A 270 -16.66 -1.08 -9.03
C THR A 270 -17.01 -2.55 -9.12
N ALA A 271 -16.00 -3.44 -9.00
CA ALA A 271 -16.20 -4.88 -9.00
C ALA A 271 -17.07 -5.37 -7.82
N ILE A 272 -16.88 -4.81 -6.61
CA ILE A 272 -17.69 -5.13 -5.43
C ILE A 272 -19.15 -4.71 -5.65
N ASN A 273 -19.38 -3.48 -6.08
CA ASN A 273 -20.72 -2.94 -6.30
C ASN A 273 -21.50 -3.75 -7.36
N ASN A 274 -20.79 -4.24 -8.37
CA ASN A 274 -21.35 -5.04 -9.47
C ASN A 274 -21.33 -6.55 -9.17
N LYS A 275 -20.90 -6.99 -7.99
CA LYS A 275 -20.75 -8.41 -7.61
C LYS A 275 -19.89 -9.21 -8.60
N ASP A 276 -18.88 -8.58 -9.19
CA ASP A 276 -17.95 -9.19 -10.13
C ASP A 276 -16.87 -9.98 -9.37
N MET A 277 -17.23 -11.21 -9.00
CA MET A 277 -16.41 -12.08 -8.16
C MET A 277 -14.98 -12.28 -8.68
N PRO A 278 -14.75 -12.64 -9.99
CA PRO A 278 -13.39 -12.82 -10.49
C PRO A 278 -12.53 -11.58 -10.36
N SER A 279 -13.10 -10.39 -10.62
CA SER A 279 -12.38 -9.12 -10.51
C SER A 279 -12.01 -8.81 -9.05
N VAL A 280 -12.95 -9.02 -8.10
CA VAL A 280 -12.68 -8.82 -6.66
C VAL A 280 -11.58 -9.78 -6.19
N GLN A 281 -11.67 -11.07 -6.53
CA GLN A 281 -10.68 -12.09 -6.19
C GLN A 281 -9.31 -11.76 -6.78
N GLY A 282 -9.26 -11.42 -8.06
CA GLY A 282 -8.02 -11.09 -8.76
C GLY A 282 -7.31 -9.88 -8.15
N VAL A 283 -8.04 -8.78 -7.89
CA VAL A 283 -7.48 -7.58 -7.25
C VAL A 283 -6.97 -7.88 -5.85
N ALA A 284 -7.73 -8.61 -5.05
CA ALA A 284 -7.34 -8.94 -3.68
C ALA A 284 -6.08 -9.82 -3.63
N VAL A 285 -5.94 -10.77 -4.57
CA VAL A 285 -4.70 -11.57 -4.73
C VAL A 285 -3.52 -10.68 -5.12
N VAL A 286 -3.69 -9.76 -6.08
CA VAL A 286 -2.60 -8.86 -6.50
C VAL A 286 -2.18 -7.93 -5.38
N ILE A 287 -3.11 -7.37 -4.60
CA ILE A 287 -2.78 -6.57 -3.41
C ILE A 287 -1.99 -7.42 -2.40
N THR A 288 -2.41 -8.67 -2.17
CA THR A 288 -1.69 -9.60 -1.28
C THR A 288 -0.26 -9.86 -1.76
N LEU A 289 -0.08 -10.08 -3.07
CA LEU A 289 1.25 -10.26 -3.67
C LEU A 289 2.11 -9.01 -3.53
N LEU A 290 1.55 -7.81 -3.73
CA LEU A 290 2.27 -6.55 -3.50
C LEU A 290 2.73 -6.43 -2.05
N VAL A 291 1.88 -6.75 -1.07
CA VAL A 291 2.25 -6.75 0.36
C VAL A 291 3.37 -7.75 0.64
N VAL A 292 3.30 -8.95 0.07
CA VAL A 292 4.34 -9.98 0.19
C VAL A 292 5.67 -9.49 -0.38
N VAL A 293 5.65 -8.88 -1.58
CA VAL A 293 6.86 -8.33 -2.22
C VAL A 293 7.47 -7.21 -1.37
N ILE A 294 6.67 -6.31 -0.83
CA ILE A 294 7.13 -5.24 0.06
C ILE A 294 7.79 -5.83 1.32
N ASN A 295 7.16 -6.81 1.95
CA ASN A 295 7.71 -7.46 3.14
C ASN A 295 9.04 -8.17 2.84
N LEU A 296 9.12 -8.93 1.73
CA LEU A 296 10.36 -9.58 1.29
C LEU A 296 11.47 -8.56 1.00
N GLY A 297 11.12 -7.47 0.30
CA GLY A 297 12.06 -6.37 0.04
C GLY A 297 12.58 -5.74 1.33
N THR A 298 11.70 -5.54 2.31
CA THR A 298 12.05 -5.01 3.62
C THR A 298 12.99 -5.96 4.38
N ASP A 299 12.70 -7.26 4.37
CA ASP A 299 13.53 -8.28 5.02
C ASP A 299 14.94 -8.31 4.40
N LEU A 300 15.06 -8.18 3.08
CA LEU A 300 16.35 -8.09 2.40
C LEU A 300 17.12 -6.81 2.77
N LEU A 301 16.42 -5.68 2.92
CA LEU A 301 17.01 -4.42 3.38
C LEU A 301 17.49 -4.52 4.84
N TYR A 302 16.74 -5.19 5.73
CA TYR A 302 17.18 -5.43 7.10
C TYR A 302 18.51 -6.18 7.17
N VAL A 303 18.62 -7.26 6.40
CA VAL A 303 19.86 -8.06 6.32
C VAL A 303 21.04 -7.21 5.87
N ARG A 304 20.82 -6.23 4.99
CA ARG A 304 21.88 -5.35 4.48
C ARG A 304 22.27 -4.26 5.48
N ILE A 305 21.33 -3.76 6.29
CA ILE A 305 21.57 -2.70 7.29
C ILE A 305 22.17 -3.28 8.58
N ASP A 306 21.66 -4.43 9.04
CA ASP A 306 22.16 -5.12 10.22
C ASP A 306 22.37 -6.63 9.98
N PRO A 307 23.58 -7.02 9.54
CA PRO A 307 23.90 -8.44 9.30
C PRO A 307 23.76 -9.36 10.52
N ARG A 308 23.72 -8.82 11.73
CA ARG A 308 23.60 -9.60 12.97
C ARG A 308 22.22 -10.26 13.13
N ILE A 309 21.19 -9.74 12.44
CA ILE A 309 19.84 -10.30 12.45
C ILE A 309 19.81 -11.72 11.87
N GLN A 310 20.69 -12.03 10.90
CA GLN A 310 20.78 -13.38 10.31
C GLN A 310 21.11 -14.47 11.33
N HIS A 311 21.98 -14.19 12.29
CA HIS A 311 22.42 -15.17 13.27
C HIS A 311 21.35 -15.48 14.34
N ARG A 312 20.46 -14.54 14.62
CA ARG A 312 19.34 -14.76 15.56
C ARG A 312 18.18 -15.54 14.93
N ALA A 313 17.94 -15.42 13.63
CA ALA A 313 16.86 -16.10 12.92
C ALA A 313 17.18 -17.57 12.55
N VAL A 314 18.45 -17.99 12.61
CA VAL A 314 18.88 -19.37 12.34
C VAL A 314 19.00 -20.19 13.63
N GLY A 315 19.03 -19.56 14.80
CA GLY A 315 19.19 -20.20 16.10
C GLY A 315 17.87 -20.45 16.87
N GLN A 316 16.72 -20.18 16.26
CA GLN A 316 15.38 -20.58 16.71
C GLN A 316 14.74 -21.48 15.64
#